data_0473bd1fbf99da90d448266d002842a9
#
_entry.id   0473bd1fbf99da90d448266d002842a9
#
_cell.length_a   1.000
_cell.length_b   1.000
_cell.length_c   1.000
_cell.angle_alpha   90.00
_cell.angle_beta   90.00
_cell.angle_gamma   90.00
#
_symmetry.space_group_name_H-M   'P 1'
#
loop_
_entity.id
_entity.type
_entity.pdbx_description
1 polymer ?
#
loop_
_entity_poly.entity_id
_entity_poly.type
_entity_poly.pdbx_seq_one_letter_code
_entity_poly.pdbx_strand_id
1 'polypeptide(L)'
;MSGVFRKCLVAITGTTGVGKSQLAIELARRLNGEVINADALQVYKGYGIITNKVTDGEMDGIPHHLLGFVDPAREYTVQEFEHDALEKIDEIHGRNRIPILVGGTNYYIQSVMFQKSLIRDPGSPKNHQAPANDRSFELARTEKSNRELWDELRQIDPIMAENWHPNNRRKVLRSLEVFHTTGRKHSEWVAESEEARRKEETLRFPTLVFWLYADTPVLDRRLDNRVDDMIKRGMFDELDQLAGDLDDPAALSGQKDDFCVGLKQAIGFREFKAYLASTSDPRVPASERERLRRHGIEEMKTSTRRYARRQITWIRNKLLPECRSTATKDAKAHSFVLDATDLGAWEADVQRRALDIAQSFVSGTELPDPKTTSDVANKLLSEIKDKPNSILAWKRHLCSVCSMSAEDSPSGEATEVWLNGDDEYKQHLRSKQHKNNARHRKRLAQDSGPDTEELDRSESTRPAKRSNPGSKGCSAA
;
A
#
# COMPACT_ATOMS: atom_id res chain seq x y z
N MET A 1 -6.87 38.45 -23.96
CA MET A 1 -5.75 37.55 -24.31
C MET A 1 -6.22 36.12 -24.10
N SER A 2 -6.46 35.37 -25.18
CA SER A 2 -6.79 33.95 -25.10
C SER A 2 -5.51 33.19 -24.70
N GLY A 3 -5.33 33.01 -23.41
CA GLY A 3 -4.25 32.14 -22.91
C GLY A 3 -4.42 30.77 -23.52
N VAL A 4 -3.36 30.21 -24.09
CA VAL A 4 -3.34 28.80 -24.53
C VAL A 4 -3.63 27.91 -23.33
N PHE A 5 -4.69 27.10 -23.39
CA PHE A 5 -5.04 26.16 -22.35
C PHE A 5 -3.87 25.18 -22.12
N ARG A 6 -3.34 25.16 -20.91
CA ARG A 6 -2.24 24.27 -20.53
C ARG A 6 -2.79 22.88 -20.16
N LYS A 7 -2.49 21.88 -20.97
CA LYS A 7 -2.79 20.48 -20.60
C LYS A 7 -1.96 20.08 -19.40
N CYS A 8 -2.58 19.93 -18.25
CA CYS A 8 -1.94 19.56 -16.99
C CYS A 8 -2.86 18.65 -16.18
N LEU A 9 -2.33 18.07 -15.12
CA LEU A 9 -3.04 17.16 -14.21
C LEU A 9 -2.91 17.66 -12.78
N VAL A 10 -4.02 17.65 -12.02
CA VAL A 10 -4.00 17.80 -10.56
C VAL A 10 -4.25 16.44 -9.94
N ALA A 11 -3.35 15.95 -9.10
CA ALA A 11 -3.48 14.68 -8.41
C ALA A 11 -3.64 14.92 -6.91
N ILE A 12 -4.68 14.35 -6.31
CA ILE A 12 -4.95 14.43 -4.86
C ILE A 12 -4.81 13.06 -4.25
N THR A 13 -3.81 12.90 -3.41
CA THR A 13 -3.51 11.67 -2.68
C THR A 13 -3.56 11.88 -1.17
N GLY A 14 -3.58 10.79 -0.42
CA GLY A 14 -3.62 10.80 1.04
C GLY A 14 -4.33 9.57 1.58
N THR A 15 -4.43 9.48 2.90
CA THR A 15 -5.09 8.35 3.53
C THR A 15 -6.60 8.37 3.31
N THR A 16 -7.24 7.22 3.48
CA THR A 16 -8.69 7.21 3.65
C THR A 16 -9.08 8.08 4.86
N GLY A 17 -10.22 8.77 4.81
CA GLY A 17 -10.73 9.60 5.92
C GLY A 17 -10.06 10.98 6.09
N VAL A 18 -9.22 11.44 5.15
CA VAL A 18 -8.49 12.72 5.25
C VAL A 18 -9.14 13.88 4.50
N GLY A 19 -10.27 13.66 3.79
CA GLY A 19 -10.99 14.74 3.09
C GLY A 19 -10.63 14.92 1.59
N LYS A 20 -10.00 13.93 0.95
CA LYS A 20 -9.59 14.02 -0.47
C LYS A 20 -10.71 14.38 -1.44
N SER A 21 -11.88 13.72 -1.32
CA SER A 21 -13.02 13.95 -2.21
C SER A 21 -13.58 15.35 -2.04
N GLN A 22 -13.66 15.86 -0.81
CA GLN A 22 -14.07 17.23 -0.53
C GLN A 22 -13.15 18.22 -1.23
N LEU A 23 -11.83 18.10 -1.07
CA LEU A 23 -10.87 18.99 -1.75
C LEU A 23 -10.98 18.90 -3.27
N ALA A 24 -11.18 17.67 -3.82
CA ALA A 24 -11.33 17.49 -5.27
C ALA A 24 -12.52 18.27 -5.83
N ILE A 25 -13.66 18.22 -5.16
CA ILE A 25 -14.88 18.94 -5.54
C ILE A 25 -14.68 20.46 -5.43
N GLU A 26 -14.07 20.92 -4.35
CA GLU A 26 -13.76 22.35 -4.13
C GLU A 26 -12.84 22.90 -5.22
N LEU A 27 -11.77 22.16 -5.58
CA LEU A 27 -10.87 22.54 -6.66
C LEU A 27 -11.55 22.45 -8.03
N ALA A 28 -12.33 21.42 -8.30
CA ALA A 28 -13.05 21.25 -9.57
C ALA A 28 -14.00 22.44 -9.83
N ARG A 29 -14.72 22.85 -8.80
CA ARG A 29 -15.63 24.02 -8.89
C ARG A 29 -14.91 25.31 -9.26
N ARG A 30 -13.73 25.53 -8.69
CA ARG A 30 -12.95 26.78 -8.87
C ARG A 30 -12.07 26.79 -10.11
N LEU A 31 -11.59 25.64 -10.55
CA LEU A 31 -10.68 25.49 -11.69
C LEU A 31 -11.41 25.09 -12.97
N ASN A 32 -12.74 25.05 -13.00
CA ASN A 32 -13.50 24.47 -14.10
C ASN A 32 -13.01 23.04 -14.43
N GLY A 33 -12.84 22.22 -13.39
CA GLY A 33 -12.28 20.88 -13.50
C GLY A 33 -13.34 19.79 -13.48
N GLU A 34 -12.90 18.57 -13.75
CA GLU A 34 -13.69 17.34 -13.61
C GLU A 34 -12.88 16.31 -12.81
N VAL A 35 -13.57 15.52 -12.00
CA VAL A 35 -12.94 14.56 -11.09
C VAL A 35 -12.82 13.20 -11.76
N ILE A 36 -11.65 12.58 -11.63
CA ILE A 36 -11.39 11.17 -12.02
C ILE A 36 -11.09 10.39 -10.73
N ASN A 37 -11.94 9.41 -10.43
CA ASN A 37 -11.72 8.55 -9.26
C ASN A 37 -10.54 7.60 -9.48
N ALA A 38 -9.63 7.53 -8.50
CA ALA A 38 -8.48 6.64 -8.46
C ALA A 38 -8.50 5.76 -7.20
N ASP A 39 -9.67 5.22 -6.86
CA ASP A 39 -9.84 4.21 -5.82
C ASP A 39 -10.32 2.90 -6.43
N ALA A 40 -9.54 1.82 -6.22
CA ALA A 40 -9.77 0.53 -6.87
C ALA A 40 -11.07 -0.17 -6.44
N LEU A 41 -11.68 0.25 -5.33
CA LEU A 41 -12.93 -0.33 -4.86
C LEU A 41 -14.15 0.53 -5.21
N GLN A 42 -13.95 1.82 -5.43
CA GLN A 42 -15.02 2.74 -5.80
C GLN A 42 -15.41 2.66 -7.28
N VAL A 43 -14.66 1.93 -8.10
CA VAL A 43 -15.00 1.68 -9.51
C VAL A 43 -16.23 0.80 -9.67
N TYR A 44 -16.52 -0.07 -8.69
CA TYR A 44 -17.61 -1.04 -8.77
C TYR A 44 -18.98 -0.41 -8.55
N LYS A 45 -20.00 -0.86 -9.28
CA LYS A 45 -21.40 -0.47 -9.09
C LYS A 45 -21.92 -0.91 -7.73
N GLY A 46 -22.87 -0.17 -7.15
CA GLY A 46 -23.42 -0.46 -5.82
C GLY A 46 -22.37 -0.27 -4.69
N TYR A 47 -22.67 -0.79 -3.51
CA TYR A 47 -21.76 -0.89 -2.37
C TYR A 47 -21.13 0.44 -1.96
N GLY A 48 -21.93 1.49 -1.95
CA GLY A 48 -21.48 2.86 -1.68
C GLY A 48 -21.04 3.08 -0.26
N ILE A 49 -21.60 2.34 0.70
CA ILE A 49 -21.27 2.47 2.12
C ILE A 49 -19.92 1.82 2.40
N ILE A 50 -19.76 0.53 2.06
CA ILE A 50 -18.54 -0.23 2.36
C ILE A 50 -17.31 0.30 1.63
N THR A 51 -17.47 0.83 0.41
CA THR A 51 -16.39 1.47 -0.35
C THR A 51 -16.26 2.96 -0.09
N ASN A 52 -17.21 3.53 0.69
CA ASN A 52 -17.32 4.96 0.99
C ASN A 52 -17.24 5.85 -0.24
N LYS A 53 -18.08 5.57 -1.20
CA LYS A 53 -18.24 6.44 -2.38
C LYS A 53 -18.83 7.79 -1.98
N VAL A 54 -18.42 8.81 -2.72
CA VAL A 54 -19.08 10.12 -2.69
C VAL A 54 -20.52 9.96 -3.22
N THR A 55 -21.47 10.56 -2.54
CA THR A 55 -22.89 10.56 -2.93
C THR A 55 -23.15 11.65 -3.98
N ASP A 56 -24.24 11.52 -4.74
CA ASP A 56 -24.64 12.53 -5.73
C ASP A 56 -24.81 13.93 -5.12
N GLY A 57 -25.33 14.00 -3.88
CA GLY A 57 -25.45 15.24 -3.15
C GLY A 57 -24.09 15.87 -2.81
N GLU A 58 -23.10 15.06 -2.43
CA GLU A 58 -21.74 15.52 -2.13
C GLU A 58 -20.99 15.92 -3.39
N MET A 59 -21.26 15.31 -4.56
CA MET A 59 -20.64 15.67 -5.85
C MET A 59 -20.97 17.11 -6.28
N ASP A 60 -22.06 17.69 -5.80
CA ASP A 60 -22.45 19.08 -6.03
C ASP A 60 -22.40 19.49 -7.52
N GLY A 61 -22.90 18.61 -8.40
CA GLY A 61 -22.96 18.83 -9.85
C GLY A 61 -21.60 18.74 -10.57
N ILE A 62 -20.51 18.44 -9.89
CA ILE A 62 -19.19 18.22 -10.50
C ILE A 62 -19.16 16.84 -11.18
N PRO A 63 -18.78 16.76 -12.47
CA PRO A 63 -18.63 15.48 -13.14
C PRO A 63 -17.57 14.60 -12.46
N HIS A 64 -17.97 13.34 -12.16
CA HIS A 64 -17.08 12.34 -11.61
C HIS A 64 -16.98 11.16 -12.61
N HIS A 65 -15.76 10.82 -12.96
CA HIS A 65 -15.44 9.75 -13.91
C HIS A 65 -14.84 8.55 -13.19
N LEU A 66 -14.98 7.36 -13.75
CA LEU A 66 -14.48 6.09 -13.24
C LEU A 66 -14.97 5.77 -11.81
N LEU A 67 -16.21 6.14 -11.53
CA LEU A 67 -16.87 5.90 -10.25
C LEU A 67 -18.12 5.05 -10.48
N GLY A 68 -18.22 3.88 -9.83
CA GLY A 68 -19.43 3.05 -9.84
C GLY A 68 -19.86 2.54 -11.21
N PHE A 69 -18.95 2.17 -12.10
CA PHE A 69 -19.27 1.76 -13.48
C PHE A 69 -18.96 0.28 -13.79
N VAL A 70 -18.11 -0.37 -13.00
CA VAL A 70 -17.70 -1.77 -13.19
C VAL A 70 -18.69 -2.70 -12.49
N ASP A 71 -19.01 -3.81 -13.12
CA ASP A 71 -19.82 -4.87 -12.51
C ASP A 71 -19.07 -5.54 -11.34
N PRO A 72 -19.68 -5.76 -10.17
CA PRO A 72 -19.04 -6.38 -9.02
C PRO A 72 -18.42 -7.77 -9.27
N ALA A 73 -18.99 -8.53 -10.19
CA ALA A 73 -18.49 -9.86 -10.57
C ALA A 73 -17.24 -9.81 -11.46
N ARG A 74 -16.94 -8.65 -12.05
CA ARG A 74 -15.79 -8.46 -12.95
C ARG A 74 -14.54 -8.02 -12.21
N GLU A 75 -13.39 -8.58 -12.53
CA GLU A 75 -12.11 -8.00 -12.13
C GLU A 75 -11.79 -6.76 -12.98
N TYR A 76 -11.33 -5.69 -12.32
CA TYR A 76 -10.86 -4.47 -12.97
C TYR A 76 -9.40 -4.20 -12.61
N THR A 77 -8.54 -4.28 -13.60
CA THR A 77 -7.09 -4.24 -13.43
C THR A 77 -6.55 -2.80 -13.45
N VAL A 78 -5.33 -2.62 -12.93
CA VAL A 78 -4.63 -1.32 -13.03
C VAL A 78 -4.32 -0.91 -14.47
N GLN A 79 -4.20 -1.86 -15.38
CA GLN A 79 -3.95 -1.60 -16.81
C GLN A 79 -5.21 -1.04 -17.49
N GLU A 80 -6.37 -1.61 -17.19
CA GLU A 80 -7.66 -1.08 -17.64
C GLU A 80 -7.89 0.31 -17.05
N PHE A 81 -7.60 0.49 -15.76
CA PHE A 81 -7.70 1.80 -15.12
C PHE A 81 -6.78 2.85 -15.78
N GLU A 82 -5.51 2.51 -16.04
CA GLU A 82 -4.57 3.42 -16.73
C GLU A 82 -5.13 3.85 -18.09
N HIS A 83 -5.64 2.88 -18.87
CA HIS A 83 -6.22 3.15 -20.19
C HIS A 83 -7.43 4.09 -20.09
N ASP A 84 -8.43 3.72 -19.28
CA ASP A 84 -9.67 4.47 -19.14
C ASP A 84 -9.43 5.86 -18.55
N ALA A 85 -8.51 5.98 -17.59
CA ALA A 85 -8.17 7.27 -16.98
C ALA A 85 -7.48 8.22 -17.98
N LEU A 86 -6.59 7.69 -18.83
CA LEU A 86 -5.93 8.50 -19.86
C LEU A 86 -6.92 8.97 -20.94
N GLU A 87 -7.86 8.10 -21.35
CA GLU A 87 -8.95 8.48 -22.26
C GLU A 87 -9.79 9.62 -21.65
N LYS A 88 -10.18 9.50 -20.38
CA LYS A 88 -10.94 10.55 -19.69
C LYS A 88 -10.14 11.85 -19.54
N ILE A 89 -8.84 11.80 -19.29
CA ILE A 89 -7.98 12.97 -19.26
C ILE A 89 -7.98 13.69 -20.62
N ASP A 90 -7.86 12.94 -21.72
CA ASP A 90 -7.87 13.51 -23.06
C ASP A 90 -9.24 14.13 -23.41
N GLU A 91 -10.35 13.51 -23.04
CA GLU A 91 -11.70 14.07 -23.17
C GLU A 91 -11.87 15.37 -22.38
N ILE A 92 -11.40 15.40 -21.12
CA ILE A 92 -11.49 16.58 -20.25
C ILE A 92 -10.65 17.72 -20.82
N HIS A 93 -9.44 17.43 -21.26
CA HIS A 93 -8.58 18.41 -21.94
C HIS A 93 -9.21 18.91 -23.26
N GLY A 94 -9.90 18.04 -24.00
CA GLY A 94 -10.63 18.41 -25.22
C GLY A 94 -11.75 19.41 -24.97
N ARG A 95 -12.31 19.45 -23.76
CA ARG A 95 -13.30 20.44 -23.30
C ARG A 95 -12.65 21.66 -22.63
N ASN A 96 -11.33 21.82 -22.67
CA ASN A 96 -10.57 22.85 -21.96
C ASN A 96 -10.87 22.89 -20.45
N ARG A 97 -10.98 21.73 -19.83
CA ARG A 97 -11.16 21.58 -18.40
C ARG A 97 -9.95 20.90 -17.75
N ILE A 98 -9.82 21.06 -16.44
CA ILE A 98 -8.70 20.51 -15.67
C ILE A 98 -9.09 19.12 -15.13
N PRO A 99 -8.37 18.04 -15.49
CA PRO A 99 -8.56 16.74 -14.86
C PRO A 99 -7.99 16.74 -13.45
N ILE A 100 -8.81 16.29 -12.48
CA ILE A 100 -8.46 16.16 -11.06
C ILE A 100 -8.53 14.68 -10.69
N LEU A 101 -7.37 14.04 -10.62
CA LEU A 101 -7.23 12.63 -10.26
C LEU A 101 -7.21 12.49 -8.73
N VAL A 102 -8.20 11.82 -8.14
CA VAL A 102 -8.34 11.71 -6.69
C VAL A 102 -8.54 10.28 -6.24
N GLY A 103 -7.75 9.82 -5.26
CA GLY A 103 -7.95 8.49 -4.73
C GLY A 103 -7.01 8.07 -3.62
N GLY A 104 -7.30 6.88 -3.07
CA GLY A 104 -6.50 6.20 -2.05
C GLY A 104 -5.61 5.10 -2.62
N THR A 105 -5.84 4.68 -3.87
CA THR A 105 -5.04 3.66 -4.55
C THR A 105 -3.86 4.33 -5.26
N ASN A 106 -2.79 4.57 -4.49
CA ASN A 106 -1.62 5.30 -4.97
C ASN A 106 -0.97 4.65 -6.21
N TYR A 107 -1.11 3.33 -6.39
CA TYR A 107 -0.62 2.64 -7.58
C TYR A 107 -1.40 3.06 -8.84
N TYR A 108 -2.69 3.34 -8.72
CA TYR A 108 -3.50 3.90 -9.81
C TYR A 108 -3.04 5.31 -10.17
N ILE A 109 -2.84 6.16 -9.16
CA ILE A 109 -2.33 7.54 -9.38
C ILE A 109 -0.98 7.49 -10.11
N GLN A 110 -0.07 6.61 -9.65
CA GLN A 110 1.26 6.45 -10.23
C GLN A 110 1.20 5.96 -11.68
N SER A 111 0.31 5.01 -12.01
CA SER A 111 0.17 4.49 -13.38
C SER A 111 -0.26 5.56 -14.38
N VAL A 112 -1.11 6.50 -13.96
CA VAL A 112 -1.56 7.62 -14.81
C VAL A 112 -0.50 8.71 -14.92
N MET A 113 0.18 9.05 -13.82
CA MET A 113 1.16 10.15 -13.82
C MET A 113 2.41 9.84 -14.65
N PHE A 114 2.95 8.62 -14.52
CA PHE A 114 4.26 8.27 -15.09
C PHE A 114 4.13 7.32 -16.27
N GLN A 115 4.87 7.61 -17.34
CA GLN A 115 5.01 6.66 -18.45
C GLN A 115 5.79 5.43 -17.98
N LYS A 116 5.42 4.27 -18.51
CA LYS A 116 6.10 2.98 -18.20
C LYS A 116 6.13 2.61 -16.71
N SER A 117 5.22 3.15 -15.89
CA SER A 117 5.10 2.81 -14.47
C SER A 117 4.63 1.37 -14.26
N LEU A 118 3.85 0.82 -15.19
CA LEU A 118 3.39 -0.56 -15.18
C LEU A 118 4.37 -1.44 -15.97
N ILE A 119 4.69 -2.59 -15.41
CA ILE A 119 5.36 -3.66 -16.16
C ILE A 119 4.34 -4.18 -17.17
N ARG A 120 4.53 -3.82 -18.43
CA ARG A 120 3.67 -4.30 -19.51
C ARG A 120 4.21 -5.64 -19.96
N ASP A 121 3.54 -6.68 -19.51
CA ASP A 121 3.74 -8.03 -19.94
C ASP A 121 3.19 -8.16 -21.40
N PRO A 122 4.00 -8.59 -22.38
CA PRO A 122 3.51 -8.86 -23.75
C PRO A 122 2.44 -9.95 -23.80
N GLY A 123 2.38 -10.81 -22.80
CA GLY A 123 1.35 -11.83 -22.64
C GLY A 123 0.09 -11.36 -21.91
N SER A 124 0.04 -10.12 -21.42
CA SER A 124 -1.20 -9.59 -20.87
C SER A 124 -2.20 -9.35 -22.00
N PRO A 125 -3.38 -9.98 -21.97
CA PRO A 125 -4.30 -9.94 -23.10
C PRO A 125 -4.82 -8.53 -23.32
N LYS A 126 -4.25 -7.81 -24.31
CA LYS A 126 -4.90 -6.66 -24.93
C LYS A 126 -6.15 -7.07 -25.75
N ASN A 127 -6.35 -8.37 -25.95
CA ASN A 127 -7.49 -8.98 -26.58
C ASN A 127 -8.03 -10.06 -25.66
N HIS A 128 -9.35 -10.10 -25.48
CA HIS A 128 -10.13 -11.09 -24.74
C HIS A 128 -10.01 -12.54 -25.26
N GLN A 129 -8.85 -12.91 -25.77
CA GLN A 129 -8.47 -14.27 -26.11
C GLN A 129 -7.15 -14.57 -25.40
N ALA A 130 -7.27 -14.85 -24.08
CA ALA A 130 -6.25 -15.67 -23.45
C ALA A 130 -6.10 -16.94 -24.30
N PRO A 131 -4.87 -17.36 -24.64
CA PRO A 131 -4.69 -18.69 -25.20
C PRO A 131 -5.37 -19.65 -24.24
N ALA A 132 -6.23 -20.49 -24.77
CA ALA A 132 -7.04 -21.42 -24.03
C ALA A 132 -6.19 -22.14 -22.99
N ASN A 133 -6.40 -21.74 -21.75
CA ASN A 133 -6.17 -22.48 -20.52
C ASN A 133 -5.10 -23.57 -20.60
N ASP A 134 -3.94 -23.28 -20.08
CA ASP A 134 -3.21 -24.33 -19.41
C ASP A 134 -3.97 -24.66 -18.11
N ARG A 135 -4.98 -25.59 -18.24
CA ARG A 135 -5.74 -26.13 -17.11
C ARG A 135 -4.83 -26.61 -15.97
N SER A 136 -3.58 -26.96 -16.29
CA SER A 136 -2.59 -27.41 -15.33
C SER A 136 -2.14 -26.28 -14.39
N PHE A 137 -2.02 -25.04 -14.89
CA PHE A 137 -1.67 -23.87 -14.07
C PHE A 137 -2.84 -23.46 -13.15
N GLU A 138 -4.07 -23.47 -13.66
CA GLU A 138 -5.27 -23.18 -12.84
C GLU A 138 -5.48 -24.24 -11.74
N LEU A 139 -5.27 -25.53 -12.04
CA LEU A 139 -5.30 -26.60 -11.03
C LEU A 139 -4.18 -26.45 -10.00
N ALA A 140 -2.95 -26.20 -10.45
CA ALA A 140 -1.81 -25.95 -9.55
C ALA A 140 -2.03 -24.71 -8.65
N ARG A 141 -2.78 -23.73 -9.16
CA ARG A 141 -3.18 -22.53 -8.40
C ARG A 141 -4.08 -22.87 -7.22
N THR A 142 -4.94 -23.88 -7.32
CA THR A 142 -5.90 -24.27 -6.27
C THR A 142 -5.38 -25.35 -5.32
N GLU A 143 -4.54 -26.26 -5.80
CA GLU A 143 -4.14 -27.47 -5.05
C GLU A 143 -2.81 -27.34 -4.32
N LYS A 144 -1.83 -26.57 -4.85
CA LYS A 144 -0.51 -26.41 -4.23
C LYS A 144 -0.53 -25.48 -3.02
N SER A 145 0.19 -25.87 -1.97
CA SER A 145 0.46 -25.02 -0.82
C SER A 145 1.32 -23.80 -1.19
N ASN A 146 1.33 -22.78 -0.35
CA ASN A 146 2.16 -21.57 -0.55
C ASN A 146 3.65 -21.92 -0.62
N ARG A 147 4.09 -22.93 0.10
CA ARG A 147 5.49 -23.39 0.11
C ARG A 147 5.86 -24.05 -1.20
N GLU A 148 5.03 -24.96 -1.71
CA GLU A 148 5.26 -25.65 -2.98
C GLU A 148 5.31 -24.67 -4.15
N LEU A 149 4.40 -23.70 -4.20
CA LEU A 149 4.44 -22.62 -5.22
C LEU A 149 5.70 -21.78 -5.12
N TRP A 150 6.15 -21.47 -3.91
CA TRP A 150 7.37 -20.70 -3.72
C TRP A 150 8.63 -21.49 -4.07
N ASP A 151 8.68 -22.78 -3.77
CA ASP A 151 9.80 -23.67 -4.13
C ASP A 151 9.87 -23.84 -5.66
N GLU A 152 8.72 -23.93 -6.37
CA GLU A 152 8.65 -23.91 -7.83
C GLU A 152 9.19 -22.59 -8.39
N LEU A 153 8.74 -21.45 -7.85
CA LEU A 153 9.27 -20.14 -8.26
C LEU A 153 10.79 -20.05 -8.02
N ARG A 154 11.29 -20.61 -6.94
CA ARG A 154 12.72 -20.61 -6.61
C ARG A 154 13.55 -21.38 -7.65
N GLN A 155 13.01 -22.46 -8.23
CA GLN A 155 13.66 -23.20 -9.31
C GLN A 155 13.67 -22.42 -10.62
N ILE A 156 12.58 -21.72 -10.93
CA ILE A 156 12.40 -20.97 -12.18
C ILE A 156 13.10 -19.61 -12.12
N ASP A 157 12.80 -18.82 -11.08
CA ASP A 157 13.28 -17.45 -10.91
C ASP A 157 13.73 -17.21 -9.46
N PRO A 158 14.96 -17.61 -9.11
CA PRO A 158 15.49 -17.48 -7.76
C PRO A 158 15.46 -16.03 -7.25
N ILE A 159 15.69 -15.04 -8.13
CA ILE A 159 15.73 -13.61 -7.79
C ILE A 159 14.35 -13.17 -7.28
N MET A 160 13.28 -13.52 -8.00
CA MET A 160 11.92 -13.16 -7.55
C MET A 160 11.48 -13.97 -6.33
N ALA A 161 11.90 -15.23 -6.21
CA ALA A 161 11.61 -16.02 -5.01
C ALA A 161 12.28 -15.44 -3.76
N GLU A 162 13.50 -14.91 -3.88
CA GLU A 162 14.17 -14.19 -2.79
C GLU A 162 13.44 -12.89 -2.40
N ASN A 163 12.77 -12.24 -3.35
CA ASN A 163 12.03 -11.00 -3.11
C ASN A 163 10.63 -11.23 -2.52
N TRP A 164 10.05 -12.43 -2.70
CA TRP A 164 8.69 -12.72 -2.23
C TRP A 164 8.68 -13.65 -1.03
N HIS A 165 7.92 -13.24 0.01
CA HIS A 165 7.66 -14.14 1.13
C HIS A 165 6.82 -15.33 0.66
N PRO A 166 7.11 -16.59 1.08
CA PRO A 166 6.30 -17.75 0.69
C PRO A 166 4.80 -17.57 0.91
N ASN A 167 4.40 -16.94 2.02
CA ASN A 167 3.00 -16.66 2.33
C ASN A 167 2.38 -15.52 1.49
N ASN A 168 3.15 -14.87 0.62
CA ASN A 168 2.59 -13.90 -0.31
C ASN A 168 2.20 -14.58 -1.64
N ARG A 169 1.22 -15.50 -1.53
CA ARG A 169 0.72 -16.32 -2.63
C ARG A 169 0.48 -15.53 -3.91
N ARG A 170 -0.18 -14.38 -3.81
CA ARG A 170 -0.50 -13.53 -4.98
C ARG A 170 0.75 -13.14 -5.77
N LYS A 171 1.82 -12.71 -5.10
CA LYS A 171 3.06 -12.30 -5.78
C LYS A 171 3.82 -13.49 -6.36
N VAL A 172 3.82 -14.62 -5.65
CA VAL A 172 4.43 -15.86 -6.10
C VAL A 172 3.71 -16.36 -7.35
N LEU A 173 2.38 -16.46 -7.30
CA LEU A 173 1.55 -16.86 -8.45
C LEU A 173 1.75 -15.94 -9.64
N ARG A 174 1.77 -14.62 -9.44
CA ARG A 174 2.01 -13.67 -10.54
C ARG A 174 3.36 -13.90 -11.23
N SER A 175 4.41 -14.17 -10.46
CA SER A 175 5.73 -14.45 -11.05
C SER A 175 5.76 -15.77 -11.85
N LEU A 176 5.06 -16.80 -11.37
CA LEU A 176 4.89 -18.06 -12.08
C LEU A 176 4.05 -17.88 -13.35
N GLU A 177 2.93 -17.14 -13.26
CA GLU A 177 2.07 -16.81 -14.39
C GLU A 177 2.84 -16.10 -15.53
N VAL A 178 3.66 -15.10 -15.18
CA VAL A 178 4.50 -14.40 -16.16
C VAL A 178 5.42 -15.39 -16.90
N PHE A 179 6.04 -16.31 -16.17
CA PHE A 179 6.91 -17.31 -16.79
C PHE A 179 6.13 -18.29 -17.67
N HIS A 180 5.02 -18.83 -17.20
CA HIS A 180 4.20 -19.79 -17.96
C HIS A 180 3.59 -19.17 -19.22
N THR A 181 3.24 -17.87 -19.16
CA THR A 181 2.64 -17.16 -20.30
C THR A 181 3.68 -16.72 -21.34
N THR A 182 4.87 -16.29 -20.88
CA THR A 182 5.86 -15.62 -21.74
C THR A 182 7.08 -16.44 -22.02
N GLY A 183 7.33 -17.51 -21.26
CA GLY A 183 8.58 -18.30 -21.29
C GLY A 183 9.80 -17.57 -20.73
N ARG A 184 9.64 -16.32 -20.23
CA ARG A 184 10.71 -15.49 -19.66
C ARG A 184 10.52 -15.29 -18.15
N LYS A 185 11.64 -15.20 -17.43
CA LYS A 185 11.61 -14.94 -15.97
C LYS A 185 11.03 -13.57 -15.66
N HIS A 186 10.25 -13.50 -14.60
CA HIS A 186 9.66 -12.22 -14.15
C HIS A 186 10.77 -11.21 -13.76
N SER A 187 11.88 -11.67 -13.16
CA SER A 187 13.05 -10.83 -12.86
C SER A 187 13.67 -10.16 -14.09
N GLU A 188 13.68 -10.82 -15.25
CA GLU A 188 14.16 -10.24 -16.52
C GLU A 188 13.25 -9.10 -16.99
N TRP A 189 11.92 -9.29 -16.91
CA TRP A 189 10.94 -8.24 -17.22
C TRP A 189 11.06 -7.04 -16.27
N VAL A 190 11.28 -7.30 -14.98
CA VAL A 190 11.50 -6.24 -14.00
C VAL A 190 12.77 -5.46 -14.31
N ALA A 191 13.88 -6.15 -14.60
CA ALA A 191 15.15 -5.53 -14.95
C ALA A 191 15.04 -4.64 -16.20
N GLU A 192 14.42 -5.15 -17.26
CA GLU A 192 14.20 -4.42 -18.51
C GLU A 192 13.29 -3.18 -18.28
N SER A 193 12.22 -3.36 -17.51
CA SER A 193 11.33 -2.25 -17.16
C SER A 193 12.04 -1.19 -16.31
N GLU A 194 12.87 -1.58 -15.35
CA GLU A 194 13.66 -0.65 -14.56
C GLU A 194 14.72 0.09 -15.38
N GLU A 195 15.37 -0.59 -16.32
CA GLU A 195 16.32 0.03 -17.22
C GLU A 195 15.63 1.03 -18.19
N ALA A 196 14.48 0.64 -18.76
CA ALA A 196 13.67 1.52 -19.59
C ALA A 196 13.17 2.75 -18.81
N ARG A 197 12.79 2.55 -17.55
CA ARG A 197 12.40 3.65 -16.64
C ARG A 197 13.55 4.59 -16.35
N ARG A 198 14.75 4.10 -16.09
CA ARG A 198 15.93 4.94 -15.84
C ARG A 198 16.30 5.81 -17.03
N LYS A 199 16.08 5.31 -18.26
CA LYS A 199 16.41 6.04 -19.50
C LYS A 199 15.34 7.06 -19.90
N GLU A 200 14.06 6.80 -19.59
CA GLU A 200 12.93 7.51 -20.16
C GLU A 200 11.79 7.78 -19.14
N GLU A 201 12.10 7.84 -17.86
CA GLU A 201 11.07 8.12 -16.85
C GLU A 201 10.56 9.57 -17.00
N THR A 202 9.44 9.70 -17.68
CA THR A 202 8.81 10.99 -17.95
C THR A 202 7.41 11.04 -17.39
N LEU A 203 7.05 12.18 -16.83
CA LEU A 203 5.65 12.48 -16.53
C LEU A 203 4.87 12.58 -17.85
N ARG A 204 3.65 12.05 -17.86
CA ARG A 204 2.75 12.20 -19.01
C ARG A 204 2.27 13.63 -19.20
N PHE A 205 2.07 14.34 -18.09
CA PHE A 205 1.59 15.71 -18.05
C PHE A 205 2.35 16.49 -16.97
N PRO A 206 2.51 17.84 -17.13
CA PRO A 206 2.83 18.69 -16.00
C PRO A 206 1.83 18.41 -14.88
N THR A 207 2.30 18.02 -13.69
CA THR A 207 1.42 17.51 -12.63
C THR A 207 1.61 18.25 -11.31
N LEU A 208 0.50 18.70 -10.72
CA LEU A 208 0.45 19.18 -9.35
C LEU A 208 -0.07 18.07 -8.44
N VAL A 209 0.69 17.72 -7.42
CA VAL A 209 0.35 16.67 -6.46
C VAL A 209 0.06 17.29 -5.11
N PHE A 210 -1.14 17.07 -4.59
CA PHE A 210 -1.49 17.38 -3.21
C PHE A 210 -1.51 16.10 -2.37
N TRP A 211 -0.67 16.06 -1.36
CA TRP A 211 -0.73 15.03 -0.33
C TRP A 211 -1.47 15.58 0.90
N LEU A 212 -2.73 15.17 1.08
CA LEU A 212 -3.47 15.46 2.30
C LEU A 212 -2.98 14.54 3.42
N TYR A 213 -2.53 15.14 4.49
CA TYR A 213 -2.00 14.47 5.67
C TYR A 213 -2.81 14.86 6.91
N ALA A 214 -2.95 13.94 7.84
CA ALA A 214 -3.43 14.22 9.18
C ALA A 214 -2.61 13.40 10.20
N ASP A 215 -2.40 13.96 11.37
CA ASP A 215 -1.68 13.30 12.46
C ASP A 215 -2.34 11.98 12.84
N THR A 216 -1.52 10.95 13.02
CA THR A 216 -1.98 9.56 13.23
C THR A 216 -3.00 9.42 14.36
N PRO A 217 -2.84 10.00 15.56
CA PRO A 217 -3.83 9.86 16.63
C PRO A 217 -5.19 10.48 16.29
N VAL A 218 -5.19 11.58 15.53
CA VAL A 218 -6.41 12.25 15.07
C VAL A 218 -7.07 11.44 13.97
N LEU A 219 -6.26 10.98 13.02
CA LEU A 219 -6.70 10.15 11.91
C LEU A 219 -7.31 8.83 12.40
N ASP A 220 -6.67 8.13 13.33
CA ASP A 220 -7.16 6.85 13.86
C ASP A 220 -8.57 7.02 14.47
N ARG A 221 -8.82 8.09 15.23
CA ARG A 221 -10.18 8.40 15.77
C ARG A 221 -11.19 8.68 14.66
N ARG A 222 -10.82 9.42 13.62
CA ARG A 222 -11.70 9.69 12.47
C ARG A 222 -12.07 8.40 11.73
N LEU A 223 -11.11 7.50 11.57
CA LEU A 223 -11.32 6.22 10.92
C LEU A 223 -12.25 5.31 11.74
N ASP A 224 -12.08 5.28 13.06
CA ASP A 224 -12.95 4.51 13.94
C ASP A 224 -14.39 5.05 13.91
N ASN A 225 -14.58 6.38 14.06
CA ASN A 225 -15.90 7.03 13.96
C ASN A 225 -16.55 6.78 12.59
N ARG A 226 -15.77 6.81 11.51
CA ARG A 226 -16.27 6.51 10.17
C ARG A 226 -16.83 5.10 10.05
N VAL A 227 -16.18 4.09 10.65
CA VAL A 227 -16.73 2.73 10.69
C VAL A 227 -18.05 2.70 11.43
N ASP A 228 -18.15 3.42 12.57
CA ASP A 228 -19.42 3.53 13.33
C ASP A 228 -20.51 4.22 12.50
N ASP A 229 -20.16 5.21 11.69
CA ASP A 229 -21.13 5.90 10.81
C ASP A 229 -21.52 5.03 9.59
N MET A 230 -20.62 4.21 9.04
CA MET A 230 -20.95 3.23 8.01
C MET A 230 -21.98 2.21 8.54
N ILE A 231 -21.83 1.75 9.78
CA ILE A 231 -22.78 0.86 10.44
C ILE A 231 -24.15 1.49 10.53
N LYS A 232 -24.24 2.76 10.99
CA LYS A 232 -25.51 3.50 11.11
C LYS A 232 -26.20 3.71 9.75
N ARG A 233 -25.44 3.83 8.67
CA ARG A 233 -25.95 3.98 7.29
C ARG A 233 -26.41 2.69 6.64
N GLY A 234 -26.36 1.54 7.32
CA GLY A 234 -26.83 0.27 6.78
C GLY A 234 -25.74 -0.59 6.15
N MET A 235 -24.49 -0.49 6.62
CA MET A 235 -23.37 -1.29 6.10
C MET A 235 -23.65 -2.80 6.12
N PHE A 236 -24.38 -3.31 7.12
CA PHE A 236 -24.67 -4.74 7.20
C PHE A 236 -25.62 -5.21 6.11
N ASP A 237 -26.59 -4.39 5.71
CA ASP A 237 -27.48 -4.72 4.59
C ASP A 237 -26.71 -4.80 3.27
N GLU A 238 -25.74 -3.88 3.09
CA GLU A 238 -24.83 -3.90 1.93
C GLU A 238 -23.89 -5.13 1.95
N LEU A 239 -23.42 -5.56 3.13
CA LEU A 239 -22.59 -6.77 3.28
C LEU A 239 -23.38 -8.04 2.98
N ASP A 240 -24.61 -8.15 3.46
CA ASP A 240 -25.51 -9.28 3.18
C ASP A 240 -25.82 -9.36 1.68
N GLN A 241 -26.10 -8.23 1.03
CA GLN A 241 -26.28 -8.16 -0.42
C GLN A 241 -25.01 -8.58 -1.16
N LEU A 242 -23.84 -8.07 -0.76
CA LEU A 242 -22.54 -8.42 -1.37
C LEU A 242 -22.25 -9.92 -1.25
N ALA A 243 -22.56 -10.53 -0.11
CA ALA A 243 -22.41 -11.96 0.10
C ALA A 243 -23.30 -12.77 -0.82
N GLY A 244 -24.53 -12.30 -1.10
CA GLY A 244 -25.46 -12.91 -2.05
C GLY A 244 -25.06 -12.73 -3.52
N ASP A 245 -24.64 -11.52 -3.90
CA ASP A 245 -24.28 -11.20 -5.30
C ASP A 245 -22.99 -11.87 -5.77
N LEU A 246 -22.10 -12.20 -4.84
CA LEU A 246 -20.86 -12.91 -5.16
C LEU A 246 -21.05 -14.42 -5.37
N ASP A 247 -22.28 -14.94 -5.16
CA ASP A 247 -22.78 -16.31 -5.41
C ASP A 247 -21.75 -17.43 -5.15
N ASP A 248 -20.96 -17.27 -4.07
CA ASP A 248 -19.84 -18.15 -3.77
C ASP A 248 -19.97 -18.74 -2.35
N PRO A 249 -20.59 -19.93 -2.21
CA PRO A 249 -20.62 -20.65 -0.93
C PRO A 249 -19.21 -20.92 -0.40
N ALA A 250 -18.19 -21.00 -1.27
CA ALA A 250 -16.78 -21.15 -0.89
C ALA A 250 -16.19 -19.85 -0.34
N ALA A 251 -16.69 -18.68 -0.74
CA ALA A 251 -16.29 -17.40 -0.13
C ALA A 251 -16.62 -17.36 1.37
N LEU A 252 -17.68 -18.08 1.79
CA LEU A 252 -18.03 -18.22 3.20
C LEU A 252 -17.37 -19.44 3.87
N SER A 253 -16.95 -20.47 3.14
CA SER A 253 -16.54 -21.79 3.68
C SER A 253 -15.07 -21.95 4.07
N GLY A 254 -14.22 -20.93 3.88
CA GLY A 254 -12.89 -20.97 4.54
C GLY A 254 -11.70 -21.34 3.67
N GLN A 255 -11.81 -21.56 2.40
CA GLN A 255 -10.62 -21.69 1.55
C GLN A 255 -9.93 -20.33 1.41
N LYS A 256 -8.66 -20.30 1.76
CA LYS A 256 -7.89 -19.10 2.20
C LYS A 256 -7.63 -17.99 1.15
N ASP A 257 -7.90 -18.17 -0.12
CA ASP A 257 -7.22 -17.37 -1.16
C ASP A 257 -8.10 -16.54 -2.10
N ASP A 258 -9.43 -16.62 -2.03
CA ASP A 258 -10.32 -15.91 -2.96
C ASP A 258 -10.58 -14.42 -2.66
N PHE A 259 -10.07 -13.91 -1.54
CA PHE A 259 -10.24 -12.49 -1.14
C PHE A 259 -9.25 -11.53 -1.82
N CYS A 260 -8.54 -11.99 -2.83
CA CYS A 260 -7.50 -11.18 -3.47
C CYS A 260 -7.97 -10.44 -4.74
N VAL A 261 -9.23 -10.62 -5.16
CA VAL A 261 -9.73 -10.13 -6.44
C VAL A 261 -11.01 -9.29 -6.27
N GLY A 262 -11.09 -8.21 -7.00
CA GLY A 262 -12.29 -7.40 -7.11
C GLY A 262 -12.78 -6.82 -5.78
N LEU A 263 -14.08 -6.75 -5.64
CA LEU A 263 -14.75 -6.17 -4.46
C LEU A 263 -14.59 -7.00 -3.18
N LYS A 264 -14.26 -8.30 -3.31
CA LYS A 264 -13.94 -9.18 -2.16
C LYS A 264 -12.76 -8.67 -1.32
N GLN A 265 -11.92 -7.76 -1.87
CA GLN A 265 -10.82 -7.13 -1.14
C GLN A 265 -11.26 -5.99 -0.20
N ALA A 266 -12.54 -5.57 -0.24
CA ALA A 266 -13.03 -4.48 0.58
C ALA A 266 -12.81 -4.78 2.07
N ILE A 267 -12.26 -3.80 2.77
CA ILE A 267 -12.17 -3.84 4.23
C ILE A 267 -13.61 -3.81 4.78
N GLY A 268 -13.94 -4.79 5.61
CA GLY A 268 -15.28 -5.06 6.09
C GLY A 268 -15.82 -6.41 5.60
N PHE A 269 -15.60 -6.78 4.33
CA PHE A 269 -16.13 -8.06 3.85
C PHE A 269 -15.42 -9.26 4.52
N ARG A 270 -14.11 -9.25 4.54
CA ARG A 270 -13.32 -10.32 5.17
C ARG A 270 -13.47 -10.36 6.70
N GLU A 271 -13.49 -9.19 7.32
CA GLU A 271 -13.57 -9.03 8.77
C GLU A 271 -14.93 -9.50 9.32
N PHE A 272 -16.00 -9.43 8.52
CA PHE A 272 -17.33 -9.89 8.88
C PHE A 272 -17.70 -11.28 8.37
N LYS A 273 -16.79 -12.01 7.74
CA LYS A 273 -17.06 -13.35 7.19
C LYS A 273 -17.70 -14.31 8.21
N ALA A 274 -17.12 -14.40 9.42
CA ALA A 274 -17.66 -15.29 10.46
C ALA A 274 -19.05 -14.86 10.94
N TYR A 275 -19.31 -13.54 10.98
CA TYR A 275 -20.64 -13.01 11.29
C TYR A 275 -21.63 -13.35 10.19
N LEU A 276 -21.33 -13.08 8.93
CA LEU A 276 -22.19 -13.40 7.77
C LEU A 276 -22.50 -14.90 7.69
N ALA A 277 -21.50 -15.76 7.89
CA ALA A 277 -21.74 -17.20 7.98
C ALA A 277 -22.69 -17.59 9.13
N SER A 278 -22.60 -16.90 10.26
CA SER A 278 -23.46 -17.15 11.42
C SER A 278 -24.91 -16.69 11.23
N THR A 279 -25.17 -15.69 10.39
CA THR A 279 -26.53 -15.23 10.09
C THR A 279 -27.30 -16.25 9.25
N SER A 280 -26.61 -17.02 8.40
CA SER A 280 -27.17 -18.05 7.55
C SER A 280 -27.39 -19.40 8.29
N ASP A 281 -26.82 -19.60 9.49
CA ASP A 281 -26.98 -20.83 10.27
C ASP A 281 -27.95 -20.60 11.47
N PRO A 282 -29.19 -21.16 11.42
CA PRO A 282 -30.15 -20.99 12.50
C PRO A 282 -29.72 -21.61 13.84
N ARG A 283 -28.73 -22.52 13.83
CA ARG A 283 -28.21 -23.20 15.04
C ARG A 283 -27.29 -22.28 15.85
N VAL A 284 -26.78 -21.20 15.27
CA VAL A 284 -25.90 -20.25 15.98
C VAL A 284 -26.72 -19.36 16.90
N PRO A 285 -26.47 -19.34 18.22
CA PRO A 285 -27.20 -18.52 19.17
C PRO A 285 -27.06 -17.00 18.87
N ALA A 286 -28.08 -16.21 19.18
CA ALA A 286 -28.05 -14.76 19.01
C ALA A 286 -26.89 -14.08 19.76
N SER A 287 -26.52 -14.59 20.95
CA SER A 287 -25.39 -14.10 21.74
C SER A 287 -24.06 -14.30 21.00
N GLU A 288 -23.88 -15.41 20.32
CA GLU A 288 -22.69 -15.71 19.56
C GLU A 288 -22.63 -14.84 18.28
N ARG A 289 -23.74 -14.68 17.58
CA ARG A 289 -23.83 -13.76 16.42
C ARG A 289 -23.43 -12.33 16.82
N GLU A 290 -23.93 -11.83 17.95
CA GLU A 290 -23.57 -10.50 18.43
C GLU A 290 -22.08 -10.42 18.85
N ARG A 291 -21.51 -11.47 19.40
CA ARG A 291 -20.07 -11.56 19.69
C ARG A 291 -19.24 -11.46 18.40
N LEU A 292 -19.62 -12.22 17.38
CA LEU A 292 -18.95 -12.20 16.07
C LEU A 292 -19.08 -10.85 15.38
N ARG A 293 -20.25 -10.22 15.49
CA ARG A 293 -20.50 -8.88 14.97
C ARG A 293 -19.58 -7.83 15.62
N ARG A 294 -19.49 -7.81 16.94
CA ARG A 294 -18.58 -6.90 17.66
C ARG A 294 -17.12 -7.14 17.33
N HIS A 295 -16.72 -8.40 17.22
CA HIS A 295 -15.36 -8.76 16.80
C HIS A 295 -15.04 -8.22 15.40
N GLY A 296 -15.95 -8.41 14.43
CA GLY A 296 -15.79 -7.90 13.07
C GLY A 296 -15.65 -6.38 13.01
N ILE A 297 -16.39 -5.63 13.85
CA ILE A 297 -16.26 -4.17 13.95
C ILE A 297 -14.84 -3.75 14.39
N GLU A 298 -14.30 -4.37 15.43
CA GLU A 298 -12.95 -4.05 15.92
C GLU A 298 -11.86 -4.44 14.92
N GLU A 299 -12.03 -5.59 14.24
CA GLU A 299 -11.13 -6.00 13.17
C GLU A 299 -11.18 -5.04 11.97
N MET A 300 -12.37 -4.58 11.57
CA MET A 300 -12.53 -3.59 10.50
C MET A 300 -11.87 -2.25 10.85
N LYS A 301 -12.05 -1.73 12.07
CA LYS A 301 -11.36 -0.53 12.57
C LYS A 301 -9.85 -0.71 12.50
N THR A 302 -9.35 -1.85 12.97
CA THR A 302 -7.92 -2.19 12.95
C THR A 302 -7.37 -2.29 11.52
N SER A 303 -8.08 -2.96 10.62
CA SER A 303 -7.71 -3.11 9.21
C SER A 303 -7.69 -1.77 8.48
N THR A 304 -8.65 -0.89 8.77
CA THR A 304 -8.74 0.46 8.21
C THR A 304 -7.55 1.33 8.65
N ARG A 305 -7.21 1.33 9.94
CA ARG A 305 -6.00 2.03 10.44
C ARG A 305 -4.71 1.48 9.82
N ARG A 306 -4.57 0.15 9.68
CA ARG A 306 -3.44 -0.48 9.00
C ARG A 306 -3.36 -0.08 7.52
N TYR A 307 -4.50 0.01 6.85
CA TYR A 307 -4.56 0.48 5.45
C TYR A 307 -4.09 1.91 5.31
N ALA A 308 -4.56 2.83 6.17
CA ALA A 308 -4.12 4.22 6.18
C ALA A 308 -2.59 4.35 6.38
N ARG A 309 -1.99 3.58 7.30
CA ARG A 309 -0.53 3.57 7.49
C ARG A 309 0.23 3.06 6.26
N ARG A 310 -0.31 2.06 5.54
CA ARG A 310 0.27 1.61 4.25
C ARG A 310 0.20 2.69 3.17
N GLN A 311 -0.90 3.46 3.11
CA GLN A 311 -1.01 4.59 2.19
C GLN A 311 0.06 5.66 2.47
N ILE A 312 0.27 6.06 3.73
CA ILE A 312 1.33 7.00 4.13
C ILE A 312 2.70 6.47 3.70
N THR A 313 2.98 5.20 4.00
CA THR A 313 4.24 4.56 3.66
C THR A 313 4.49 4.55 2.15
N TRP A 314 3.45 4.27 1.34
CA TRP A 314 3.57 4.29 -0.12
C TRP A 314 3.83 5.69 -0.66
N ILE A 315 3.07 6.68 -0.20
CA ILE A 315 3.24 8.07 -0.66
C ILE A 315 4.66 8.53 -0.36
N ARG A 316 5.11 8.36 0.88
CA ARG A 316 6.43 8.81 1.34
C ARG A 316 7.60 8.09 0.66
N ASN A 317 7.48 6.76 0.48
CA ASN A 317 8.62 5.93 0.06
C ASN A 317 8.59 5.55 -1.43
N LYS A 318 7.49 5.82 -2.16
CA LYS A 318 7.34 5.48 -3.58
C LYS A 318 6.93 6.68 -4.43
N LEU A 319 5.75 7.26 -4.17
CA LEU A 319 5.20 8.30 -5.03
C LEU A 319 6.04 9.59 -5.01
N LEU A 320 6.33 10.12 -3.83
CA LEU A 320 7.07 11.40 -3.73
C LEU A 320 8.53 11.31 -4.16
N PRO A 321 9.30 10.24 -3.86
CA PRO A 321 10.63 10.04 -4.45
C PRO A 321 10.59 10.00 -5.98
N GLU A 322 9.56 9.37 -6.57
CA GLU A 322 9.38 9.31 -8.01
C GLU A 322 9.08 10.69 -8.61
N CYS A 323 8.21 11.48 -7.96
CA CYS A 323 7.96 12.86 -8.35
C CYS A 323 9.22 13.73 -8.35
N ARG A 324 10.18 13.47 -7.47
CA ARG A 324 11.46 14.19 -7.41
C ARG A 324 12.43 13.77 -8.50
N SER A 325 12.49 12.47 -8.81
CA SER A 325 13.45 11.91 -9.78
C SER A 325 13.12 12.25 -11.22
N THR A 326 11.84 12.51 -11.53
CA THR A 326 11.35 12.72 -12.91
C THR A 326 11.32 14.18 -13.35
N ALA A 327 11.92 15.09 -12.61
CA ALA A 327 11.97 16.51 -12.98
C ALA A 327 12.81 16.72 -14.25
N THR A 328 12.19 16.65 -15.42
CA THR A 328 12.79 17.08 -16.71
C THR A 328 12.50 18.55 -16.99
N LYS A 329 13.15 19.14 -18.03
CA LYS A 329 12.90 20.54 -18.41
C LYS A 329 11.45 20.79 -18.84
N ASP A 330 10.78 19.79 -19.41
CA ASP A 330 9.47 19.95 -20.06
C ASP A 330 8.29 19.47 -19.19
N ALA A 331 8.53 18.61 -18.20
CA ALA A 331 7.49 18.14 -17.28
C ALA A 331 8.06 17.98 -15.87
N LYS A 332 7.42 18.67 -14.91
CA LYS A 332 7.80 18.63 -13.50
C LYS A 332 6.58 18.27 -12.65
N ALA A 333 6.75 17.37 -11.69
CA ALA A 333 5.77 17.14 -10.65
C ALA A 333 6.04 18.08 -9.48
N HIS A 334 5.07 18.91 -9.15
CA HIS A 334 5.11 19.79 -7.99
C HIS A 334 4.31 19.13 -6.87
N SER A 335 4.95 18.78 -5.76
CA SER A 335 4.31 18.05 -4.65
C SER A 335 4.18 18.93 -3.42
N PHE A 336 2.96 19.11 -2.92
CA PHE A 336 2.65 19.89 -1.73
C PHE A 336 1.96 19.02 -0.69
N VAL A 337 2.29 19.23 0.58
CA VAL A 337 1.61 18.61 1.72
C VAL A 337 0.62 19.60 2.29
N LEU A 338 -0.62 19.18 2.46
CA LEU A 338 -1.69 19.95 3.09
C LEU A 338 -2.06 19.30 4.42
N ASP A 339 -2.00 20.07 5.50
CA ASP A 339 -2.30 19.57 6.83
C ASP A 339 -3.80 19.61 7.09
N ALA A 340 -4.43 18.45 7.12
CA ALA A 340 -5.84 18.25 7.42
C ALA A 340 -6.05 17.72 8.85
N THR A 341 -5.11 17.95 9.76
CA THR A 341 -5.20 17.48 11.16
C THR A 341 -6.32 18.18 11.91
N ASP A 342 -6.47 19.49 11.73
CA ASP A 342 -7.57 20.25 12.32
C ASP A 342 -8.63 20.55 11.26
N LEU A 343 -9.82 19.96 11.40
CA LEU A 343 -10.95 20.23 10.50
C LEU A 343 -11.54 21.63 10.71
N GLY A 344 -11.38 22.24 11.88
CA GLY A 344 -11.77 23.62 12.12
C GLY A 344 -10.96 24.62 11.31
N ALA A 345 -9.71 24.26 10.97
CA ALA A 345 -8.81 25.05 10.12
C ALA A 345 -8.85 24.64 8.65
N TRP A 346 -9.76 23.75 8.22
CA TRP A 346 -9.83 23.21 6.85
C TRP A 346 -9.80 24.26 5.77
N GLU A 347 -10.60 25.34 5.92
CA GLU A 347 -10.67 26.40 4.93
C GLU A 347 -9.31 27.08 4.74
N ALA A 348 -8.59 27.38 5.81
CA ALA A 348 -7.31 28.10 5.74
C ALA A 348 -6.14 27.18 5.35
N ASP A 349 -6.03 26.00 5.99
CA ASP A 349 -4.86 25.15 5.87
C ASP A 349 -4.92 24.18 4.69
N VAL A 350 -6.13 23.87 4.22
CA VAL A 350 -6.32 22.95 3.09
C VAL A 350 -6.90 23.66 1.89
N GLN A 351 -8.14 24.17 1.98
CA GLN A 351 -8.91 24.63 0.83
C GLN A 351 -8.28 25.85 0.16
N ARG A 352 -8.10 26.95 0.91
CA ARG A 352 -7.56 28.22 0.35
C ARG A 352 -6.13 28.00 -0.17
N ARG A 353 -5.30 27.35 0.61
CA ARG A 353 -3.91 27.07 0.25
C ARG A 353 -3.80 26.19 -1.00
N ALA A 354 -4.61 25.13 -1.09
CA ALA A 354 -4.67 24.29 -2.29
C ALA A 354 -5.13 25.07 -3.52
N LEU A 355 -6.13 25.94 -3.36
CA LEU A 355 -6.68 26.73 -4.44
C LEU A 355 -5.65 27.74 -4.99
N ASP A 356 -4.96 28.48 -4.12
CA ASP A 356 -3.94 29.46 -4.51
C ASP A 356 -2.79 28.79 -5.28
N ILE A 357 -2.31 27.65 -4.77
CA ILE A 357 -1.26 26.85 -5.42
C ILE A 357 -1.75 26.31 -6.77
N ALA A 358 -2.97 25.77 -6.83
CA ALA A 358 -3.51 25.20 -8.05
C ALA A 358 -3.79 26.26 -9.12
N GLN A 359 -4.26 27.44 -8.75
CA GLN A 359 -4.43 28.56 -9.68
C GLN A 359 -3.08 29.04 -10.25
N SER A 360 -2.06 29.18 -9.40
CA SER A 360 -0.70 29.52 -9.84
C SER A 360 -0.14 28.47 -10.80
N PHE A 361 -0.34 27.18 -10.48
CA PHE A 361 0.09 26.09 -11.34
C PHE A 361 -0.59 26.09 -12.72
N VAL A 362 -1.91 26.24 -12.76
CA VAL A 362 -2.68 26.27 -14.02
C VAL A 362 -2.33 27.51 -14.86
N SER A 363 -2.14 28.66 -14.21
CA SER A 363 -1.76 29.92 -14.86
C SER A 363 -0.28 29.97 -15.29
N GLY A 364 0.53 28.99 -14.81
CA GLY A 364 1.97 28.96 -15.12
C GLY A 364 2.78 30.04 -14.39
N THR A 365 2.24 30.60 -13.30
CA THR A 365 2.96 31.54 -12.43
C THR A 365 3.86 30.80 -11.45
N GLU A 366 4.74 31.50 -10.76
CA GLU A 366 5.67 30.95 -9.80
C GLU A 366 4.92 30.29 -8.64
N LEU A 367 5.36 29.10 -8.27
CA LEU A 367 4.82 28.33 -7.14
C LEU A 367 5.63 28.60 -5.87
N PRO A 368 5.01 28.63 -4.69
CA PRO A 368 5.74 28.72 -3.43
C PRO A 368 6.64 27.48 -3.22
N ASP A 369 7.65 27.60 -2.36
CA ASP A 369 8.42 26.44 -1.94
C ASP A 369 7.51 25.48 -1.14
N PRO A 370 7.35 24.22 -1.56
CA PRO A 370 6.51 23.25 -0.88
C PRO A 370 6.79 23.07 0.61
N LYS A 371 8.04 23.31 1.05
CA LYS A 371 8.43 23.18 2.46
C LYS A 371 7.96 24.35 3.32
N THR A 372 7.66 25.49 2.74
CA THR A 372 7.24 26.69 3.47
C THR A 372 5.73 26.76 3.71
N THR A 373 4.97 25.80 3.17
CA THR A 373 3.50 25.82 3.27
C THR A 373 2.99 25.52 4.69
N SER A 374 3.69 24.71 5.47
CA SER A 374 3.42 24.45 6.89
C SER A 374 4.61 23.75 7.56
N ASP A 375 4.66 23.74 8.89
CA ASP A 375 5.67 22.98 9.67
C ASP A 375 5.59 21.49 9.38
N VAL A 376 4.37 20.96 9.22
CA VAL A 376 4.12 19.56 8.84
C VAL A 376 4.69 19.27 7.45
N ALA A 377 4.48 20.18 6.50
CA ALA A 377 5.02 20.04 5.15
C ALA A 377 6.55 20.05 5.16
N ASN A 378 7.17 20.98 5.90
CA ASN A 378 8.62 21.04 6.05
C ASN A 378 9.18 19.73 6.61
N LYS A 379 8.61 19.24 7.71
CA LYS A 379 9.01 17.98 8.34
C LYS A 379 8.90 16.79 7.38
N LEU A 380 7.70 16.56 6.84
CA LEU A 380 7.44 15.39 6.00
C LEU A 380 8.26 15.41 4.70
N LEU A 381 8.34 16.55 4.03
CA LEU A 381 9.10 16.67 2.79
C LEU A 381 10.62 16.59 3.00
N SER A 382 11.13 16.97 4.16
CA SER A 382 12.56 16.83 4.48
C SER A 382 12.96 15.40 4.82
N GLU A 383 12.01 14.57 5.29
CA GLU A 383 12.23 13.16 5.59
C GLU A 383 12.18 12.24 4.35
N ILE A 384 11.76 12.76 3.19
CA ILE A 384 11.68 11.95 1.98
C ILE A 384 13.08 11.61 1.51
N LYS A 385 13.37 10.32 1.48
CA LYS A 385 14.61 9.77 0.93
C LYS A 385 14.53 9.70 -0.59
N ASP A 386 15.66 9.72 -1.25
CA ASP A 386 15.73 9.47 -2.67
C ASP A 386 15.21 8.08 -3.01
N LYS A 387 14.85 7.87 -4.31
CA LYS A 387 14.26 6.63 -4.80
C LYS A 387 15.09 5.42 -4.34
N PRO A 388 14.48 4.43 -3.68
CA PRO A 388 15.22 3.25 -3.26
C PRO A 388 15.78 2.52 -4.49
N ASN A 389 16.93 1.88 -4.28
CA ASN A 389 17.53 0.99 -5.28
C ASN A 389 16.49 -0.03 -5.79
N SER A 390 16.72 -0.54 -7.01
CA SER A 390 15.94 -1.59 -7.69
C SER A 390 15.36 -2.62 -6.71
N ILE A 391 14.12 -3.07 -6.97
CA ILE A 391 13.53 -4.22 -6.27
C ILE A 391 14.46 -5.44 -6.34
N LEU A 392 15.21 -5.58 -7.44
CA LEU A 392 16.17 -6.67 -7.63
C LEU A 392 17.43 -6.56 -6.74
N ALA A 393 17.70 -5.38 -6.19
CA ALA A 393 18.81 -5.15 -5.24
C ALA A 393 18.40 -5.36 -3.77
N TRP A 394 17.16 -5.72 -3.50
CA TRP A 394 16.70 -5.96 -2.14
C TRP A 394 17.28 -7.25 -1.60
N LYS A 395 17.95 -7.15 -0.45
CA LYS A 395 18.41 -8.32 0.31
C LYS A 395 17.37 -8.67 1.35
N ARG A 396 17.05 -9.96 1.46
CA ARG A 396 16.24 -10.47 2.56
C ARG A 396 17.16 -10.81 3.74
N HIS A 397 16.70 -10.49 4.92
CA HIS A 397 17.37 -10.80 6.17
C HIS A 397 16.55 -11.78 6.99
N LEU A 398 17.11 -12.93 7.31
CA LEU A 398 16.53 -13.86 8.26
C LEU A 398 16.86 -13.38 9.68
N CYS A 399 15.84 -13.12 10.49
CA CYS A 399 16.07 -12.83 11.90
C CYS A 399 16.16 -14.14 12.70
N SER A 400 17.38 -14.61 12.99
CA SER A 400 17.60 -15.81 13.78
C SER A 400 17.02 -15.73 15.18
N VAL A 401 16.90 -14.54 15.76
CA VAL A 401 16.32 -14.32 17.10
C VAL A 401 14.80 -14.50 17.13
N CYS A 402 14.10 -14.13 16.06
CA CYS A 402 12.65 -14.21 15.98
C CYS A 402 12.14 -15.44 15.24
N SER A 403 13.02 -16.16 14.55
CA SER A 403 12.72 -17.45 13.92
C SER A 403 12.77 -18.56 14.98
N MET A 404 11.85 -19.51 14.91
CA MET A 404 11.79 -20.66 15.85
C MET A 404 12.00 -21.94 15.05
N SER A 405 12.77 -22.90 15.62
CA SER A 405 12.80 -24.26 15.11
C SER A 405 11.47 -24.97 15.39
N ALA A 406 11.23 -26.09 14.73
CA ALA A 406 10.03 -26.89 14.99
C ALA A 406 9.99 -27.39 16.46
N GLU A 407 11.16 -27.66 17.04
CA GLU A 407 11.32 -28.12 18.42
C GLU A 407 11.02 -27.01 19.45
N ASP A 408 11.30 -25.76 19.12
CA ASP A 408 11.07 -24.59 19.99
C ASP A 408 9.68 -23.96 19.81
N SER A 409 8.92 -24.40 18.81
CA SER A 409 7.61 -23.82 18.47
C SER A 409 6.48 -24.49 19.25
N PRO A 410 5.57 -23.73 19.90
CA PRO A 410 4.39 -24.29 20.55
C PRO A 410 3.45 -25.06 19.60
N SER A 411 3.53 -24.79 18.30
CA SER A 411 2.75 -25.47 17.26
C SER A 411 3.46 -26.67 16.63
N GLY A 412 4.73 -26.94 16.98
CA GLY A 412 5.54 -27.98 16.36
C GLY A 412 6.00 -27.66 14.93
N GLU A 413 5.75 -26.44 14.44
CA GLU A 413 6.18 -25.99 13.11
C GLU A 413 7.28 -24.95 13.22
N ALA A 414 8.32 -25.07 12.37
CA ALA A 414 9.36 -24.06 12.28
C ALA A 414 8.81 -22.73 11.72
N THR A 415 9.11 -21.64 12.40
CA THR A 415 8.68 -20.30 11.98
C THR A 415 9.90 -19.48 11.60
N GLU A 416 10.01 -19.07 10.34
CA GLU A 416 11.08 -18.21 9.85
C GLU A 416 10.57 -16.77 9.74
N VAL A 417 11.27 -15.82 10.37
CA VAL A 417 10.98 -14.37 10.28
C VAL A 417 11.94 -13.73 9.29
N TRP A 418 11.46 -13.53 8.08
CA TRP A 418 12.17 -12.87 7.00
C TRP A 418 11.76 -11.40 6.88
N LEU A 419 12.72 -10.54 6.61
CA LEU A 419 12.57 -9.09 6.50
C LEU A 419 13.15 -8.63 5.16
N ASN A 420 12.45 -7.74 4.47
CA ASN A 420 12.82 -7.31 3.12
C ASN A 420 13.59 -5.99 3.17
N GLY A 421 14.87 -6.06 2.89
CA GLY A 421 15.77 -4.91 2.86
C GLY A 421 16.28 -4.47 4.24
N ASP A 422 17.37 -3.71 4.19
CA ASP A 422 18.10 -3.28 5.39
C ASP A 422 17.27 -2.38 6.32
N ASP A 423 16.37 -1.56 5.77
CA ASP A 423 15.56 -0.62 6.56
C ASP A 423 14.51 -1.37 7.39
N GLU A 424 13.82 -2.36 6.81
CA GLU A 424 12.85 -3.20 7.52
C GLU A 424 13.56 -4.04 8.59
N TYR A 425 14.74 -4.58 8.27
CA TYR A 425 15.56 -5.30 9.23
C TYR A 425 16.00 -4.42 10.41
N LYS A 426 16.50 -3.21 10.15
CA LYS A 426 16.85 -2.24 11.20
C LYS A 426 15.64 -1.85 12.07
N GLN A 427 14.48 -1.66 11.44
CA GLN A 427 13.24 -1.34 12.17
C GLN A 427 12.80 -2.52 13.03
N HIS A 428 12.87 -3.76 12.50
CA HIS A 428 12.57 -4.98 13.23
C HIS A 428 13.48 -5.13 14.47
N LEU A 429 14.77 -4.95 14.35
CA LEU A 429 15.72 -5.01 15.47
C LEU A 429 15.39 -4.02 16.60
N ARG A 430 14.76 -2.89 16.26
CA ARG A 430 14.31 -1.88 17.24
C ARG A 430 12.95 -2.19 17.84
N SER A 431 12.20 -3.14 17.27
CA SER A 431 10.84 -3.46 17.70
C SER A 431 10.80 -4.07 19.11
N LYS A 432 9.68 -3.84 19.81
CA LYS A 432 9.43 -4.42 21.14
C LYS A 432 9.43 -5.95 21.09
N GLN A 433 8.86 -6.52 20.02
CA GLN A 433 8.79 -7.98 19.84
C GLN A 433 10.19 -8.58 19.70
N HIS A 434 11.06 -8.04 18.83
CA HIS A 434 12.42 -8.54 18.67
C HIS A 434 13.20 -8.45 19.99
N LYS A 435 13.11 -7.33 20.69
CA LYS A 435 13.78 -7.13 21.99
C LYS A 435 13.30 -8.12 23.06
N ASN A 436 12.00 -8.45 23.07
CA ASN A 436 11.45 -9.44 24.00
C ASN A 436 11.94 -10.85 23.64
N ASN A 437 11.92 -11.22 22.36
CA ASN A 437 12.42 -12.53 21.91
C ASN A 437 13.93 -12.69 22.19
N ALA A 438 14.71 -11.62 21.99
CA ALA A 438 16.14 -11.62 22.31
C ALA A 438 16.40 -11.82 23.82
N ARG A 439 15.60 -11.17 24.68
CA ARG A 439 15.69 -11.37 26.14
C ARG A 439 15.30 -12.80 26.55
N HIS A 440 14.24 -13.33 25.94
CA HIS A 440 13.79 -14.70 26.22
C HIS A 440 14.86 -15.73 25.85
N ARG A 441 15.43 -15.64 24.64
CA ARG A 441 16.52 -16.53 24.22
C ARG A 441 17.74 -16.43 25.10
N LYS A 442 18.09 -15.22 25.55
CA LYS A 442 19.22 -15.02 26.48
C LYS A 442 19.00 -15.68 27.84
N ARG A 443 17.75 -15.72 28.34
CA ARG A 443 17.40 -16.44 29.58
C ARG A 443 17.50 -17.96 29.37
N LEU A 444 16.94 -18.49 28.28
CA LEU A 444 17.05 -19.91 27.97
C LEU A 444 18.50 -20.41 27.85
N ALA A 445 19.38 -19.59 27.22
CA ALA A 445 20.80 -19.91 27.11
C ALA A 445 21.56 -19.81 28.46
N GLN A 446 21.03 -19.09 29.45
CA GLN A 446 21.59 -19.05 30.82
C GLN A 446 21.09 -20.18 31.70
N ASP A 447 19.87 -20.68 31.46
CA ASP A 447 19.26 -21.80 32.20
C ASP A 447 19.77 -23.17 31.72
N SER A 448 20.27 -23.26 30.47
CA SER A 448 21.02 -24.41 29.94
C SER A 448 22.51 -24.22 30.22
N GLY A 449 22.89 -24.32 31.49
CA GLY A 449 24.28 -24.27 31.95
C GLY A 449 25.13 -25.44 31.44
N PRO A 450 26.46 -25.30 31.37
CA PRO A 450 27.33 -26.26 30.71
C PRO A 450 27.50 -27.53 31.55
N ASP A 451 26.89 -28.64 31.11
CA ASP A 451 27.38 -29.97 31.42
C ASP A 451 28.35 -30.37 30.30
N THR A 452 29.60 -30.21 30.57
CA THR A 452 30.69 -31.14 30.18
C THR A 452 32.03 -30.53 30.57
N GLU A 453 32.55 -31.00 31.70
CA GLU A 453 34.00 -31.16 31.91
C GLU A 453 34.48 -32.28 31.00
N GLU A 454 35.53 -32.08 30.24
CA GLU A 454 36.80 -32.83 30.33
C GLU A 454 37.71 -32.59 29.12
N LEU A 455 38.96 -32.33 29.51
CA LEU A 455 40.21 -32.65 28.81
C LEU A 455 40.60 -31.88 27.54
N ASP A 456 41.50 -30.91 27.64
CA ASP A 456 42.90 -31.20 27.34
C ASP A 456 43.86 -30.12 27.85
N ARG A 457 44.87 -30.58 28.61
CA ARG A 457 46.03 -29.80 29.03
C ARG A 457 47.09 -29.87 27.93
N SER A 458 47.52 -28.73 27.42
CA SER A 458 48.96 -28.59 27.11
C SER A 458 49.33 -27.12 26.85
N GLU A 459 50.18 -26.69 27.71
CA GLU A 459 51.37 -25.82 27.54
C GLU A 459 51.24 -24.39 27.02
N SER A 460 51.46 -23.45 27.98
CA SER A 460 52.66 -22.61 27.99
C SER A 460 52.69 -21.44 27.00
N THR A 461 52.59 -20.25 27.43
CA THR A 461 53.65 -19.35 27.88
C THR A 461 53.13 -17.94 28.22
N ARG A 462 53.45 -17.47 29.43
CA ARG A 462 53.36 -16.06 29.78
C ARG A 462 54.57 -15.30 29.24
N PRO A 463 54.45 -13.99 29.02
CA PRO A 463 55.34 -13.09 29.80
C PRO A 463 54.64 -11.87 30.42
N ALA A 464 54.90 -11.74 31.68
CA ALA A 464 55.52 -10.64 32.41
C ALA A 464 54.82 -9.27 32.45
N LYS A 465 54.43 -8.97 33.68
CA LYS A 465 54.08 -7.64 34.23
C LYS A 465 55.18 -6.59 33.98
N ARG A 466 54.77 -5.36 33.70
CA ARG A 466 55.52 -4.18 34.15
C ARG A 466 54.66 -3.23 34.93
N SER A 467 55.16 -2.89 36.07
CA SER A 467 54.72 -2.07 37.17
C SER A 467 54.75 -0.56 36.86
N ASN A 468 53.84 0.09 37.50
CA ASN A 468 53.66 1.49 37.90
C ASN A 468 54.97 2.27 38.17
N PRO A 469 55.07 3.62 38.19
CA PRO A 469 54.36 4.37 39.22
C PRO A 469 53.89 5.81 38.88
N GLY A 470 52.86 6.29 39.54
CA GLY A 470 52.78 7.39 40.46
C GLY A 470 52.80 8.84 39.94
N SER A 471 51.80 9.59 40.27
CA SER A 471 51.74 10.78 41.16
C SER A 471 50.53 11.65 40.80
N LYS A 472 49.61 11.82 41.70
CA LYS A 472 49.30 12.97 42.52
C LYS A 472 49.16 14.33 41.81
N GLY A 473 47.98 14.92 42.04
CA GLY A 473 47.85 16.37 42.17
C GLY A 473 46.47 16.88 41.71
N CYS A 474 45.60 17.08 42.64
CA CYS A 474 44.90 18.27 43.12
C CYS A 474 44.38 19.30 42.12
N SER A 475 43.08 19.51 42.22
CA SER A 475 42.39 20.71 42.73
C SER A 475 41.91 21.76 41.71
N ALA A 476 40.60 21.98 41.78
CA ALA A 476 39.85 23.22 41.75
C ALA A 476 39.95 24.18 40.55
N ALA A 477 38.93 24.31 39.87
CA ALA A 477 37.98 25.46 39.83
C ALA A 477 36.82 25.12 38.89
#